data_f749bb336f47fb90b652d4c50fdfbb31
#
_entry.id   f749bb336f47fb90b652d4c50fdfbb31
#
_cell.length_a   1.000
_cell.length_b   1.000
_cell.length_c   1.000
_cell.angle_alpha   90.00
_cell.angle_beta   90.00
_cell.angle_gamma   90.00
#
_symmetry.space_group_name_H-M   'P 1'
#
loop_
_entity.id
_entity.type
_entity.pdbx_description
1 polymer ?
#
loop_
_entity_poly.entity_id
_entity_poly.type
_entity_poly.pdbx_seq_one_letter_code
_entity_poly.pdbx_strand_id
1 'polypeptide(L)'
;MANTENNPRSKVNMKLPAKPTIPGPGLKKQGIIFLQILFIALFTFAELSIRGGAGFLSGFVLIVVTYGGVAYGRTGTRYVTAVTPPLAYAATALFYTIMTDGLRISRVGVDFMASLASVAPFMLIAAAYGWYQFLNEKAKNRPSKRREATA
;
A
#
# COMPACT_ATOMS: atom_id res chain seq x y z
N MET A 1 14.69 -41.92 -47.65
CA MET A 1 13.67 -41.09 -48.34
C MET A 1 12.65 -40.61 -47.31
N ALA A 2 12.32 -39.34 -47.39
CA ALA A 2 11.24 -38.63 -46.74
C ALA A 2 11.37 -38.46 -45.20
N ASN A 3 11.91 -37.50 -44.76
CA ASN A 3 11.56 -36.09 -44.62
C ASN A 3 10.47 -35.88 -43.59
N THR A 4 10.99 -35.66 -42.47
CA THR A 4 10.36 -35.33 -41.22
C THR A 4 9.87 -33.89 -41.22
N GLU A 5 8.62 -33.72 -41.03
CA GLU A 5 7.95 -32.46 -40.89
C GLU A 5 8.19 -31.88 -39.51
N ASN A 6 9.11 -30.94 -39.45
CA ASN A 6 9.29 -30.04 -38.32
C ASN A 6 8.09 -29.09 -38.23
N ASN A 7 7.20 -29.33 -37.32
CA ASN A 7 6.16 -28.38 -36.93
C ASN A 7 6.67 -27.49 -35.79
N PRO A 8 7.12 -26.28 -36.05
CA PRO A 8 7.39 -25.33 -34.98
C PRO A 8 6.04 -24.78 -34.52
N ARG A 9 5.46 -25.40 -33.50
CA ARG A 9 4.43 -24.72 -32.71
C ARG A 9 5.05 -23.42 -32.24
N SER A 10 4.80 -22.37 -32.98
CA SER A 10 5.08 -21.02 -32.61
C SER A 10 4.40 -20.75 -31.24
N LYS A 11 5.19 -20.85 -30.19
CA LYS A 11 4.79 -20.33 -28.88
C LYS A 11 4.55 -18.85 -29.11
N VAL A 12 3.29 -18.50 -29.26
CA VAL A 12 2.85 -17.11 -29.18
C VAL A 12 3.26 -16.64 -27.79
N ASN A 13 4.44 -16.04 -27.72
CA ASN A 13 4.88 -15.29 -26.56
C ASN A 13 3.95 -14.08 -26.50
N MET A 14 2.82 -14.26 -25.84
CA MET A 14 2.01 -13.15 -25.39
C MET A 14 2.87 -12.37 -24.39
N LYS A 15 3.67 -11.44 -24.90
CA LYS A 15 4.29 -10.40 -24.07
C LYS A 15 3.15 -9.63 -23.47
N LEU A 16 2.76 -10.00 -22.25
CA LEU A 16 1.98 -9.13 -21.38
C LEU A 16 2.65 -7.75 -21.41
N PRO A 17 1.87 -6.67 -21.59
CA PRO A 17 2.43 -5.34 -21.64
C PRO A 17 3.30 -5.15 -20.40
N ALA A 18 4.57 -4.86 -20.63
CA ALA A 18 5.51 -4.57 -19.57
C ALA A 18 4.91 -3.44 -18.74
N LYS A 19 4.73 -3.66 -17.43
CA LYS A 19 4.41 -2.58 -16.51
C LYS A 19 5.35 -1.43 -16.82
N PRO A 20 4.85 -0.19 -16.91
CA PRO A 20 5.71 0.97 -17.09
C PRO A 20 6.68 1.02 -15.91
N THR A 21 7.86 0.48 -16.12
CA THR A 21 8.96 0.58 -15.17
C THR A 21 9.59 1.92 -15.45
N ILE A 22 9.30 2.89 -14.60
CA ILE A 22 9.98 4.18 -14.65
C ILE A 22 11.48 3.89 -14.47
N PRO A 23 12.33 4.22 -15.45
CA PRO A 23 13.76 3.96 -15.34
C PRO A 23 14.36 4.92 -14.31
N GLY A 24 14.65 4.40 -13.13
CA GLY A 24 15.28 5.14 -12.05
C GLY A 24 15.42 4.30 -10.79
N PRO A 25 16.37 4.57 -9.92
CA PRO A 25 16.41 3.93 -8.60
C PRO A 25 15.16 4.38 -7.84
N GLY A 26 14.18 3.47 -7.67
CA GLY A 26 12.98 3.73 -6.88
C GLY A 26 13.35 4.30 -5.49
N LEU A 27 12.44 5.07 -4.90
CA LEU A 27 12.67 5.71 -3.60
C LEU A 27 13.16 4.70 -2.56
N LYS A 28 14.14 5.12 -1.76
CA LYS A 28 14.60 4.33 -0.61
C LYS A 28 13.46 4.14 0.38
N LYS A 29 13.49 3.04 1.16
CA LYS A 29 12.47 2.73 2.17
C LYS A 29 12.10 3.93 3.05
N GLN A 30 13.10 4.65 3.53
CA GLN A 30 12.90 5.82 4.38
C GLN A 30 12.18 6.97 3.67
N GLY A 31 12.48 7.21 2.40
CA GLY A 31 11.83 8.25 1.60
C GLY A 31 10.34 7.97 1.36
N ILE A 32 9.98 6.70 1.11
CA ILE A 32 8.58 6.31 0.94
C ILE A 32 7.81 6.47 2.24
N ILE A 33 8.38 6.00 3.37
CA ILE A 33 7.76 6.13 4.69
C ILE A 33 7.50 7.60 5.00
N PHE A 34 8.52 8.43 4.86
CA PHE A 34 8.42 9.86 5.16
C PHE A 34 7.37 10.54 4.27
N LEU A 35 7.38 10.26 2.97
CA LEU A 35 6.42 10.82 2.03
C LEU A 35 4.98 10.39 2.35
N GLN A 36 4.77 9.10 2.66
CA GLN A 36 3.47 8.57 3.04
C GLN A 36 2.94 9.22 4.33
N ILE A 37 3.78 9.29 5.36
CA ILE A 37 3.41 9.92 6.64
C ILE A 37 3.07 11.39 6.41
N LEU A 38 3.89 12.12 5.66
CA LEU A 38 3.68 13.53 5.38
C LEU A 38 2.36 13.80 4.66
N PHE A 39 2.07 13.03 3.59
CA PHE A 39 0.83 13.20 2.83
C PHE A 39 -0.39 12.86 3.68
N ILE A 40 -0.36 11.73 4.38
CA ILE A 40 -1.49 11.31 5.21
C ILE A 40 -1.71 12.30 6.34
N ALA A 41 -0.65 12.71 7.05
CA ALA A 41 -0.76 13.67 8.13
C ALA A 41 -1.33 15.02 7.65
N LEU A 42 -0.83 15.53 6.53
CA LEU A 42 -1.28 16.80 5.96
C LEU A 42 -2.77 16.77 5.60
N PHE A 43 -3.18 15.77 4.82
CA PHE A 43 -4.57 15.70 4.36
C PHE A 43 -5.54 15.33 5.47
N THR A 44 -5.17 14.42 6.38
CA THR A 44 -6.00 14.07 7.54
C THR A 44 -6.15 15.26 8.48
N PHE A 45 -5.07 15.97 8.76
CA PHE A 45 -5.12 17.15 9.61
C PHE A 45 -5.99 18.25 8.99
N ALA A 46 -5.84 18.49 7.69
CA ALA A 46 -6.66 19.47 6.97
C ALA A 46 -8.15 19.10 7.00
N GLU A 47 -8.49 17.83 6.75
CA GLU A 47 -9.89 17.38 6.77
C GLU A 47 -10.50 17.51 8.18
N LEU A 48 -9.79 17.06 9.20
CA LEU A 48 -10.22 17.18 10.59
C LEU A 48 -10.42 18.65 11.00
N SER A 49 -9.53 19.55 10.58
CA SER A 49 -9.63 20.99 10.90
C SER A 49 -10.79 21.69 10.18
N ILE A 50 -11.14 21.27 8.96
CA ILE A 50 -12.21 21.91 8.18
C ILE A 50 -13.58 21.32 8.51
N ARG A 51 -13.65 19.99 8.70
CA ARG A 51 -14.92 19.27 8.83
C ARG A 51 -15.23 18.82 10.27
N GLY A 52 -14.27 18.94 11.17
CA GLY A 52 -14.41 18.45 12.56
C GLY A 52 -14.50 16.92 12.68
N GLY A 53 -14.24 16.18 11.62
CA GLY A 53 -14.29 14.72 11.62
C GLY A 53 -13.59 14.11 10.42
N ALA A 54 -12.99 12.94 10.60
CA ALA A 54 -12.40 12.19 9.51
C ALA A 54 -13.49 11.60 8.62
N GLY A 55 -13.27 11.60 7.32
CA GLY A 55 -14.27 11.15 6.36
C GLY A 55 -13.69 10.60 5.07
N PHE A 56 -14.42 10.84 4.00
CA PHE A 56 -14.12 10.30 2.68
C PHE A 56 -12.75 10.73 2.14
N LEU A 57 -12.34 11.98 2.39
CA LEU A 57 -11.09 12.53 1.86
C LEU A 57 -9.87 11.79 2.44
N SER A 58 -9.79 11.66 3.76
CA SER A 58 -8.72 10.91 4.42
C SER A 58 -8.69 9.44 3.97
N GLY A 59 -9.86 8.82 3.83
CA GLY A 59 -9.98 7.45 3.32
C GLY A 59 -9.47 7.30 1.88
N PHE A 60 -9.84 8.24 1.01
CA PHE A 60 -9.38 8.25 -0.37
C PHE A 60 -7.86 8.45 -0.47
N VAL A 61 -7.32 9.40 0.31
CA VAL A 61 -5.87 9.65 0.38
C VAL A 61 -5.12 8.41 0.85
N LEU A 62 -5.63 7.66 1.82
CA LEU A 62 -5.04 6.39 2.25
C LEU A 62 -4.88 5.39 1.10
N ILE A 63 -5.92 5.23 0.27
CA ILE A 63 -5.87 4.33 -0.89
C ILE A 63 -4.85 4.83 -1.91
N VAL A 64 -4.87 6.12 -2.26
CA VAL A 64 -3.96 6.71 -3.24
C VAL A 64 -2.50 6.61 -2.78
N VAL A 65 -2.23 6.90 -1.51
CA VAL A 65 -0.88 6.84 -0.94
C VAL A 65 -0.37 5.40 -0.86
N THR A 66 -1.24 4.44 -0.52
CA THR A 66 -0.88 3.01 -0.52
C THR A 66 -0.58 2.54 -1.94
N TYR A 67 -1.43 2.90 -2.90
CA TYR A 67 -1.21 2.56 -4.31
C TYR A 67 0.08 3.17 -4.86
N GLY A 68 0.30 4.46 -4.61
CA GLY A 68 1.52 5.16 -5.02
C GLY A 68 2.78 4.54 -4.40
N GLY A 69 2.77 4.23 -3.12
CA GLY A 69 3.88 3.57 -2.45
C GLY A 69 4.21 2.18 -3.01
N VAL A 70 3.18 1.41 -3.41
CA VAL A 70 3.37 0.12 -4.09
C VAL A 70 3.90 0.30 -5.51
N ALA A 71 3.42 1.31 -6.24
CA ALA A 71 3.80 1.56 -7.63
C ALA A 71 5.23 2.08 -7.76
N TYR A 72 5.63 3.00 -6.89
CA TYR A 72 6.94 3.67 -6.93
C TYR A 72 7.97 3.08 -5.96
N GLY A 73 7.56 2.15 -5.08
CA GLY A 73 8.44 1.49 -4.13
C GLY A 73 9.35 0.46 -4.78
N ARG A 74 10.60 0.35 -4.26
CA ARG A 74 11.52 -0.72 -4.63
C ARG A 74 11.00 -2.08 -4.19
N THR A 75 11.46 -3.14 -4.86
CA THR A 75 11.26 -4.52 -4.42
C THR A 75 11.71 -4.68 -2.96
N GLY A 76 10.82 -5.22 -2.10
CA GLY A 76 11.04 -5.37 -0.66
C GLY A 76 10.51 -4.23 0.22
N THR A 77 9.99 -3.13 -0.34
CA THR A 77 9.32 -2.06 0.43
C THR A 77 7.82 -2.26 0.59
N ARG A 78 7.24 -3.23 -0.10
CA ARG A 78 5.77 -3.41 -0.16
C ARG A 78 5.12 -3.68 1.20
N TYR A 79 5.80 -4.41 2.08
CA TYR A 79 5.30 -4.62 3.45
C TYR A 79 5.16 -3.30 4.20
N VAL A 80 6.21 -2.47 4.15
CA VAL A 80 6.21 -1.17 4.82
C VAL A 80 5.14 -0.27 4.23
N THR A 81 5.00 -0.24 2.91
CA THR A 81 3.99 0.54 2.20
C THR A 81 2.55 0.12 2.57
N ALA A 82 2.32 -1.14 2.91
CA ALA A 82 1.00 -1.61 3.33
C ALA A 82 0.66 -1.25 4.78
N VAL A 83 1.67 -1.19 5.65
CA VAL A 83 1.47 -0.98 7.10
C VAL A 83 1.56 0.50 7.49
N THR A 84 2.38 1.29 6.80
CA THR A 84 2.62 2.70 7.15
C THR A 84 1.36 3.58 7.05
N PRO A 85 0.51 3.51 6.02
CA PRO A 85 -0.64 4.38 5.88
C PRO A 85 -1.66 4.28 7.03
N PRO A 86 -2.12 3.09 7.45
CA PRO A 86 -3.03 2.98 8.59
C PRO A 86 -2.44 3.51 9.90
N LEU A 87 -1.14 3.25 10.12
CA LEU A 87 -0.45 3.74 11.33
C LEU A 87 -0.28 5.26 11.32
N ALA A 88 0.09 5.84 10.18
CA ALA A 88 0.21 7.28 10.03
C ALA A 88 -1.13 7.99 10.26
N TYR A 89 -2.21 7.43 9.72
CA TYR A 89 -3.55 7.95 9.96
C TYR A 89 -3.94 7.89 11.45
N ALA A 90 -3.78 6.72 12.07
CA ALA A 90 -4.11 6.54 13.49
C ALA A 90 -3.31 7.49 14.38
N ALA A 91 -2.02 7.64 14.15
CA ALA A 91 -1.17 8.57 14.89
C ALA A 91 -1.63 10.03 14.71
N THR A 92 -1.96 10.44 13.47
CA THR A 92 -2.42 11.81 13.17
C THR A 92 -3.79 12.08 13.77
N ALA A 93 -4.72 11.14 13.67
CA ALA A 93 -6.06 11.26 14.26
C ALA A 93 -5.99 11.35 15.79
N LEU A 94 -5.18 10.52 16.43
CA LEU A 94 -4.95 10.55 17.87
C LEU A 94 -4.34 11.89 18.30
N PHE A 95 -3.32 12.34 17.60
CA PHE A 95 -2.67 13.62 17.88
C PHE A 95 -3.66 14.79 17.77
N TYR A 96 -4.46 14.82 16.71
CA TYR A 96 -5.46 15.85 16.50
C TYR A 96 -6.52 15.85 17.61
N THR A 97 -7.04 14.67 17.97
CA THR A 97 -8.05 14.54 19.04
C THR A 97 -7.51 15.02 20.38
N ILE A 98 -6.27 14.69 20.73
CA ILE A 98 -5.63 15.18 21.96
C ILE A 98 -5.48 16.71 21.94
N MET A 99 -5.14 17.28 20.77
CA MET A 99 -5.00 18.75 20.63
C MET A 99 -6.34 19.47 20.77
N THR A 100 -7.43 18.87 20.29
CA THR A 100 -8.75 19.50 20.26
C THR A 100 -9.52 19.30 21.58
N ASP A 101 -9.50 18.10 22.13
CA ASP A 101 -10.30 17.74 23.31
C ASP A 101 -9.51 17.79 24.62
N GLY A 102 -8.22 18.08 24.52
CA GLY A 102 -7.30 18.02 25.66
C GLY A 102 -7.12 16.59 26.16
N LEU A 103 -6.61 16.44 27.39
CA LEU A 103 -6.34 15.13 28.00
C LEU A 103 -7.59 14.49 28.64
N ARG A 104 -8.77 14.75 28.14
CA ARG A 104 -10.01 14.10 28.60
C ARG A 104 -10.14 12.71 27.98
N ILE A 105 -9.60 11.70 28.64
CA ILE A 105 -9.47 10.32 28.13
C ILE A 105 -10.79 9.77 27.55
N SER A 106 -11.92 10.05 28.17
CA SER A 106 -13.23 9.56 27.69
C SER A 106 -13.63 10.16 26.34
N ARG A 107 -13.43 11.46 26.12
CA ARG A 107 -13.74 12.13 24.85
C ARG A 107 -12.75 11.73 23.77
N VAL A 108 -11.46 11.83 24.08
CA VAL A 108 -10.39 11.40 23.16
C VAL A 108 -10.62 9.97 22.68
N GLY A 109 -11.01 9.05 23.57
CA GLY A 109 -11.29 7.66 23.20
C GLY A 109 -12.47 7.53 22.23
N VAL A 110 -13.58 8.23 22.50
CA VAL A 110 -14.79 8.16 21.66
C VAL A 110 -14.55 8.79 20.30
N ASP A 111 -13.96 9.99 20.26
CA ASP A 111 -13.74 10.71 19.00
C ASP A 111 -12.66 10.05 18.14
N PHE A 112 -11.64 9.48 18.77
CA PHE A 112 -10.65 8.66 18.08
C PHE A 112 -11.26 7.39 17.47
N MET A 113 -12.11 6.67 18.24
CA MET A 113 -12.81 5.48 17.72
C MET A 113 -13.78 5.83 16.60
N ALA A 114 -14.50 6.94 16.71
CA ALA A 114 -15.41 7.42 15.68
C ALA A 114 -14.65 7.77 14.40
N SER A 115 -13.50 8.43 14.50
CA SER A 115 -12.67 8.75 13.34
C SER A 115 -12.08 7.51 12.69
N LEU A 116 -11.63 6.52 13.45
CA LEU A 116 -11.17 5.23 12.92
C LEU A 116 -12.31 4.47 12.23
N ALA A 117 -13.49 4.44 12.84
CA ALA A 117 -14.65 3.74 12.29
C ALA A 117 -15.09 4.34 10.95
N SER A 118 -15.07 5.67 10.81
CA SER A 118 -15.45 6.35 9.56
C SER A 118 -14.51 6.04 8.39
N VAL A 119 -13.24 5.78 8.66
CA VAL A 119 -12.21 5.47 7.63
C VAL A 119 -11.93 3.96 7.52
N ALA A 120 -12.48 3.15 8.42
CA ALA A 120 -12.26 1.71 8.45
C ALA A 120 -12.46 0.99 7.09
N PRO A 121 -13.54 1.23 6.31
CA PRO A 121 -13.72 0.57 5.02
C PRO A 121 -12.58 0.89 4.04
N PHE A 122 -12.09 2.12 4.03
CA PHE A 122 -10.96 2.53 3.18
C PHE A 122 -9.64 1.91 3.65
N MET A 123 -9.43 1.83 4.97
CA MET A 123 -8.28 1.14 5.55
C MET A 123 -8.25 -0.34 5.18
N LEU A 124 -9.40 -1.02 5.22
CA LEU A 124 -9.50 -2.43 4.83
C LEU A 124 -9.17 -2.63 3.35
N ILE A 125 -9.67 -1.78 2.46
CA ILE A 125 -9.37 -1.83 1.03
C ILE A 125 -7.87 -1.59 0.79
N ALA A 126 -7.31 -0.56 1.41
CA ALA A 126 -5.88 -0.24 1.28
C ALA A 126 -4.99 -1.37 1.81
N ALA A 127 -5.33 -1.94 2.97
CA ALA A 127 -4.63 -3.05 3.57
C ALA A 127 -4.73 -4.31 2.71
N ALA A 128 -5.92 -4.67 2.24
CA ALA A 128 -6.12 -5.83 1.37
C ALA A 128 -5.30 -5.72 0.09
N TYR A 129 -5.28 -4.54 -0.54
CA TYR A 129 -4.47 -4.28 -1.72
C TYR A 129 -2.97 -4.40 -1.43
N GLY A 130 -2.49 -3.79 -0.35
CA GLY A 130 -1.09 -3.86 0.07
C GLY A 130 -0.64 -5.30 0.36
N TRP A 131 -1.46 -6.07 1.09
CA TRP A 131 -1.21 -7.48 1.39
C TRP A 131 -1.24 -8.35 0.14
N TYR A 132 -2.20 -8.14 -0.76
CA TYR A 132 -2.25 -8.85 -2.04
C TYR A 132 -0.95 -8.67 -2.83
N GLN A 133 -0.47 -7.46 -2.95
CA GLN A 133 0.76 -7.16 -3.67
C GLN A 133 2.00 -7.76 -2.98
N PHE A 134 2.06 -7.72 -1.65
CA PHE A 134 3.13 -8.33 -0.88
C PHE A 134 3.18 -9.85 -1.07
N LEU A 135 2.03 -10.53 -0.96
CA LEU A 135 1.94 -11.98 -1.13
C LEU A 135 2.29 -12.40 -2.55
N ASN A 136 1.85 -11.66 -3.55
CA ASN A 136 2.15 -11.91 -4.95
C ASN A 136 3.67 -11.80 -5.25
N GLU A 137 4.33 -10.81 -4.66
CA GLU A 137 5.79 -10.69 -4.75
C GLU A 137 6.50 -11.86 -4.08
N LYS A 138 6.07 -12.22 -2.88
CA LYS A 138 6.63 -13.35 -2.14
C LYS A 138 6.44 -14.69 -2.88
N ALA A 139 5.29 -14.85 -3.53
CA ALA A 139 5.02 -16.04 -4.34
C ALA A 139 5.92 -16.13 -5.58
N LYS A 140 6.18 -15.00 -6.24
CA LYS A 140 7.08 -14.93 -7.41
C LYS A 140 8.55 -15.15 -7.06
N ASN A 141 8.96 -14.76 -5.87
CA ASN A 141 10.35 -14.85 -5.41
C ASN A 141 10.65 -16.17 -4.68
N ARG A 142 9.73 -17.14 -4.66
CA ARG A 142 10.03 -18.48 -4.14
C ARG A 142 11.01 -19.16 -5.08
N PRO A 143 12.25 -19.49 -4.65
CA PRO A 143 13.14 -20.32 -5.46
C PRO A 143 12.45 -21.67 -5.68
N SER A 144 12.41 -22.11 -6.93
CA SER A 144 11.83 -23.42 -7.27
C SER A 144 12.78 -24.51 -6.78
N LYS A 145 12.71 -24.85 -5.51
CA LYS A 145 13.42 -26.01 -4.91
C LYS A 145 13.05 -27.35 -5.54
N ARG A 146 12.17 -27.35 -6.53
CA ARG A 146 11.66 -28.59 -7.15
C ARG A 146 12.51 -29.07 -8.31
N ARG A 147 13.56 -28.33 -8.74
CA ARG A 147 14.41 -28.77 -9.85
C ARG A 147 15.67 -29.51 -9.43
N GLU A 148 16.05 -29.48 -8.15
CA GLU A 148 17.26 -30.17 -7.68
C GLU A 148 17.01 -31.57 -7.11
N ALA A 149 15.75 -31.99 -6.96
CA ALA A 149 15.41 -33.32 -6.44
C ALA A 149 15.23 -34.39 -7.55
N THR A 150 15.48 -34.06 -8.80
CA THR A 150 15.34 -34.97 -9.95
C THR A 150 16.55 -34.92 -10.90
N ALA A 151 17.70 -34.54 -10.39
CA ALA A 151 18.96 -34.70 -11.10
C ALA A 151 19.82 -35.73 -10.40
#